data_2741cf91799daac4d82a0f02979d6ccb
#
_entry.id   2741cf91799daac4d82a0f02979d6ccb
#
_cell.length_a   1.000
_cell.length_b   1.000
_cell.length_c   1.000
_cell.angle_alpha   90.00
_cell.angle_beta   90.00
_cell.angle_gamma   90.00
#
_symmetry.space_group_name_H-M   'P 1'
#
loop_
_entity.id
_entity.type
_entity.pdbx_description
1 polymer ?
#
loop_
_entity_poly.entity_id
_entity_poly.type
_entity_poly.pdbx_seq_one_letter_code
_entity_poly.pdbx_strand_id
1 'polypeptide(L)'
;ILELEARGLEALEPFYQWVLELPADEVRRTLAAAAPSIKYHKQPALLEMARLARAYPGDSGAFAPLLLNLVYLNPGESLFLPARTPHAYLRGTGVEVMACSDNVLRAGLTDKHVDKPELLATVEFAIMYPQVLRPDYVGIEQEIPIPVADFRLSFLRPDGQHPFSVGGQGEIELLYGLCGQMTPTAADGETWSVGAAD
;
A
#
# COMPACT_ATOMS: atom_id res chain seq x y z
N ILE A 1 -21.45 2.98 13.02
CA ILE A 1 -21.58 4.10 12.06
C ILE A 1 -22.23 5.31 12.75
N LEU A 2 -23.41 5.19 13.35
CA LEU A 2 -24.07 6.31 14.06
C LEU A 2 -23.21 6.91 15.18
N GLU A 3 -22.43 6.11 15.86
CA GLU A 3 -21.53 6.56 16.91
C GLU A 3 -20.31 7.31 16.35
N LEU A 4 -19.78 6.88 15.20
CA LEU A 4 -18.75 7.61 14.46
C LEU A 4 -19.26 8.97 13.95
N GLU A 5 -20.50 9.04 13.47
CA GLU A 5 -21.11 10.30 13.04
C GLU A 5 -21.32 11.26 14.22
N ALA A 6 -21.65 10.75 15.39
CA ALA A 6 -21.95 11.56 16.58
C ALA A 6 -20.69 12.02 17.34
N ARG A 7 -19.63 11.20 17.39
CA ARG A 7 -18.42 11.42 18.18
C ARG A 7 -17.17 11.75 17.37
N GLY A 8 -17.25 11.63 16.04
CA GLY A 8 -16.15 11.94 15.14
C GLY A 8 -14.92 11.05 15.39
N LEU A 9 -13.72 11.68 15.31
CA LEU A 9 -12.44 10.96 15.44
C LEU A 9 -12.25 10.25 16.79
N GLU A 10 -12.83 10.76 17.86
CA GLU A 10 -12.71 10.15 19.20
C GLU A 10 -13.34 8.75 19.27
N ALA A 11 -14.26 8.43 18.36
CA ALA A 11 -14.88 7.12 18.28
C ALA A 11 -14.11 6.14 17.36
N LEU A 12 -13.14 6.61 16.58
CA LEU A 12 -12.47 5.79 15.55
C LEU A 12 -11.65 4.66 16.19
N GLU A 13 -10.83 4.98 17.19
CA GLU A 13 -10.02 3.98 17.88
C GLU A 13 -10.86 2.92 18.59
N PRO A 14 -11.85 3.28 19.47
CA PRO A 14 -12.71 2.28 20.10
C PRO A 14 -13.50 1.44 19.10
N PHE A 15 -13.94 2.03 17.99
CA PHE A 15 -14.63 1.31 16.92
C PHE A 15 -13.71 0.33 16.20
N TYR A 16 -12.48 0.75 15.86
CA TYR A 16 -11.51 -0.12 15.23
C TYR A 16 -11.11 -1.28 16.15
N GLN A 17 -10.87 -0.99 17.44
CA GLN A 17 -10.62 -2.02 18.43
C GLN A 17 -11.76 -3.04 18.48
N TRP A 18 -13.00 -2.57 18.57
CA TRP A 18 -14.17 -3.45 18.56
C TRP A 18 -14.22 -4.33 17.30
N VAL A 19 -13.94 -3.77 16.12
CA VAL A 19 -13.87 -4.54 14.86
C VAL A 19 -12.78 -5.61 14.92
N LEU A 20 -11.59 -5.29 15.41
CA LEU A 20 -10.47 -6.24 15.53
C LEU A 20 -10.76 -7.38 16.51
N GLU A 21 -11.55 -7.11 17.54
CA GLU A 21 -11.89 -8.07 18.60
C GLU A 21 -13.10 -8.94 18.24
N LEU A 22 -13.81 -8.68 17.14
CA LEU A 22 -14.98 -9.45 16.74
C LEU A 22 -14.64 -10.95 16.62
N PRO A 23 -15.42 -11.83 17.26
CA PRO A 23 -15.28 -13.26 17.09
C PRO A 23 -15.54 -13.68 15.64
N ALA A 24 -14.80 -14.66 15.14
CA ALA A 24 -14.89 -15.11 13.76
C ALA A 24 -16.32 -15.50 13.33
N ASP A 25 -17.12 -16.08 14.25
CA ASP A 25 -18.52 -16.43 13.98
C ASP A 25 -19.40 -15.20 13.81
N GLU A 26 -19.12 -14.13 14.57
CA GLU A 26 -19.85 -12.87 14.46
C GLU A 26 -19.49 -12.15 13.17
N VAL A 27 -18.22 -12.15 12.78
CA VAL A 27 -17.77 -11.66 11.47
C VAL A 27 -18.53 -12.38 10.35
N ARG A 28 -18.56 -13.73 10.36
CA ARG A 28 -19.29 -14.51 9.35
C ARG A 28 -20.77 -14.18 9.30
N ARG A 29 -21.44 -14.07 10.45
CA ARG A 29 -22.87 -13.75 10.52
C ARG A 29 -23.16 -12.34 9.99
N THR A 30 -22.36 -11.36 10.39
CA THR A 30 -22.52 -9.98 9.94
C THR A 30 -22.35 -9.85 8.44
N LEU A 31 -21.31 -10.47 7.86
CA LEU A 31 -21.06 -10.46 6.42
C LEU A 31 -22.15 -11.20 5.65
N ALA A 32 -22.66 -12.31 6.16
CA ALA A 32 -23.79 -13.03 5.56
C ALA A 32 -25.07 -12.19 5.55
N ALA A 33 -25.36 -11.49 6.65
CA ALA A 33 -26.50 -10.60 6.75
C ALA A 33 -26.39 -9.38 5.82
N ALA A 34 -25.18 -8.88 5.58
CA ALA A 34 -24.91 -7.76 4.68
C ALA A 34 -24.97 -8.14 3.18
N ALA A 35 -24.83 -9.41 2.83
CA ALA A 35 -24.69 -9.86 1.45
C ALA A 35 -25.79 -9.40 0.48
N PRO A 36 -27.10 -9.38 0.84
CA PRO A 36 -28.16 -8.85 -0.04
C PRO A 36 -27.97 -7.37 -0.35
N SER A 37 -27.63 -6.57 0.67
CA SER A 37 -27.41 -5.13 0.54
C SER A 37 -26.20 -4.84 -0.32
N ILE A 38 -25.11 -5.58 -0.15
CA ILE A 38 -23.88 -5.46 -0.96
C ILE A 38 -24.20 -5.66 -2.45
N LYS A 39 -24.96 -6.70 -2.76
CA LYS A 39 -25.37 -7.00 -4.12
C LYS A 39 -26.20 -5.87 -4.75
N TYR A 40 -27.01 -5.19 -3.94
CA TYR A 40 -27.87 -4.11 -4.40
C TYR A 40 -27.12 -2.78 -4.60
N HIS A 41 -26.34 -2.36 -3.62
CA HIS A 41 -25.72 -1.03 -3.61
C HIS A 41 -24.47 -0.90 -4.50
N LYS A 42 -23.75 -1.98 -4.79
CA LYS A 42 -22.58 -2.03 -5.67
C LYS A 42 -21.48 -0.97 -5.36
N GLN A 43 -21.43 -0.48 -4.13
CA GLN A 43 -20.36 0.44 -3.72
C GLN A 43 -19.01 -0.29 -3.72
N PRO A 44 -17.92 0.33 -4.23
CA PRO A 44 -16.62 -0.33 -4.32
C PRO A 44 -16.13 -0.93 -3.01
N ALA A 45 -16.24 -0.19 -1.89
CA ALA A 45 -15.84 -0.68 -0.57
C ALA A 45 -16.63 -1.92 -0.14
N LEU A 46 -17.93 -1.97 -0.39
CA LEU A 46 -18.77 -3.13 -0.06
C LEU A 46 -18.45 -4.34 -0.95
N LEU A 47 -18.17 -4.11 -2.22
CA LEU A 47 -17.78 -5.20 -3.14
C LEU A 47 -16.43 -5.79 -2.75
N GLU A 48 -15.48 -4.95 -2.34
CA GLU A 48 -14.18 -5.39 -1.90
C GLU A 48 -14.26 -6.11 -0.56
N MET A 49 -15.03 -5.60 0.39
CA MET A 49 -15.35 -6.30 1.65
C MET A 49 -15.90 -7.71 1.39
N ALA A 50 -16.85 -7.86 0.47
CA ALA A 50 -17.41 -9.16 0.13
C ALA A 50 -16.39 -10.11 -0.54
N ARG A 51 -15.43 -9.57 -1.30
CA ARG A 51 -14.33 -10.34 -1.88
C ARG A 51 -13.38 -10.85 -0.80
N LEU A 52 -12.97 -9.96 0.12
CA LEU A 52 -12.10 -10.30 1.24
C LEU A 52 -12.74 -11.30 2.18
N ALA A 53 -14.03 -11.16 2.47
CA ALA A 53 -14.80 -12.10 3.29
C ALA A 53 -14.82 -13.53 2.73
N ARG A 54 -14.77 -13.68 1.42
CA ARG A 54 -14.65 -15.00 0.76
C ARG A 54 -13.24 -15.55 0.80
N ALA A 55 -12.23 -14.69 0.66
CA ALA A 55 -10.83 -15.09 0.70
C ALA A 55 -10.36 -15.44 2.13
N TYR A 56 -10.87 -14.70 3.12
CA TYR A 56 -10.51 -14.82 4.54
C TYR A 56 -11.76 -14.99 5.43
N PRO A 57 -12.40 -16.18 5.43
CA PRO A 57 -13.65 -16.39 6.15
C PRO A 57 -13.51 -16.23 7.67
N GLY A 58 -14.19 -15.26 8.24
CA GLY A 58 -14.17 -14.98 9.68
C GLY A 58 -13.06 -14.04 10.15
N ASP A 59 -12.25 -13.50 9.24
CA ASP A 59 -11.26 -12.47 9.56
C ASP A 59 -11.92 -11.09 9.55
N SER A 60 -11.79 -10.36 10.66
CA SER A 60 -12.35 -9.02 10.81
C SER A 60 -11.69 -7.99 9.88
N GLY A 61 -10.49 -8.25 9.38
CA GLY A 61 -9.83 -7.44 8.34
C GLY A 61 -10.65 -7.34 7.06
N ALA A 62 -11.61 -8.22 6.84
CA ALA A 62 -12.56 -8.10 5.74
C ALA A 62 -13.38 -6.79 5.77
N PHE A 63 -13.54 -6.16 6.94
CA PHE A 63 -14.20 -4.86 7.09
C PHE A 63 -13.30 -3.66 6.76
N ALA A 64 -11.99 -3.86 6.59
CA ALA A 64 -11.04 -2.78 6.33
C ALA A 64 -11.43 -1.84 5.18
N PRO A 65 -12.02 -2.29 4.05
CA PRO A 65 -12.48 -1.39 2.98
C PRO A 65 -13.54 -0.36 3.39
N LEU A 66 -14.20 -0.54 4.53
CA LEU A 66 -15.15 0.42 5.07
C LEU A 66 -14.48 1.50 5.93
N LEU A 67 -13.25 1.27 6.35
CA LEU A 67 -12.47 2.14 7.24
C LEU A 67 -11.31 2.83 6.52
N LEU A 68 -10.79 2.21 5.47
CA LEU A 68 -9.65 2.68 4.71
C LEU A 68 -10.07 3.21 3.34
N ASN A 69 -9.27 4.14 2.81
CA ASN A 69 -9.49 4.65 1.46
C ASN A 69 -9.15 3.58 0.41
N LEU A 70 -10.05 3.35 -0.54
CA LEU A 70 -9.72 2.56 -1.73
C LEU A 70 -9.00 3.46 -2.74
N VAL A 71 -7.74 3.16 -2.99
CA VAL A 71 -6.89 3.90 -3.91
C VAL A 71 -6.64 3.06 -5.16
N TYR A 72 -6.77 3.67 -6.32
CA TYR A 72 -6.48 3.06 -7.63
C TYR A 72 -5.30 3.80 -8.24
N LEU A 73 -4.24 3.06 -8.54
CA LEU A 73 -3.04 3.59 -9.18
C LEU A 73 -2.96 3.10 -10.63
N ASN A 74 -2.68 4.01 -11.54
CA ASN A 74 -2.30 3.69 -12.90
C ASN A 74 -0.80 3.37 -12.98
N PRO A 75 -0.32 2.73 -14.05
CA PRO A 75 1.09 2.50 -14.24
C PRO A 75 1.92 3.79 -14.13
N GLY A 76 2.93 3.78 -13.25
CA GLY A 76 3.78 4.92 -12.96
C GLY A 76 3.26 5.89 -11.90
N GLU A 77 2.03 5.75 -11.43
CA GLU A 77 1.56 6.50 -10.26
C GLU A 77 2.09 5.85 -8.97
N SER A 78 2.32 6.68 -7.98
CA SER A 78 2.89 6.27 -6.70
C SER A 78 2.05 6.80 -5.53
N LEU A 79 2.19 6.17 -4.38
CA LEU A 79 1.56 6.58 -3.14
C LEU A 79 2.62 6.55 -2.04
N PHE A 80 2.76 7.64 -1.31
CA PHE A 80 3.54 7.66 -0.08
C PHE A 80 2.63 7.40 1.11
N LEU A 81 3.02 6.45 1.95
CA LEU A 81 2.33 6.10 3.18
C LEU A 81 3.25 6.37 4.37
N PRO A 82 2.89 7.30 5.27
CA PRO A 82 3.63 7.51 6.50
C PRO A 82 3.66 6.25 7.36
N ALA A 83 4.65 6.16 8.23
CA ALA A 83 4.67 5.13 9.28
C ALA A 83 3.36 5.14 10.08
N ARG A 84 2.98 4.00 10.67
CA ARG A 84 1.77 3.83 11.50
C ARG A 84 0.45 3.92 10.72
N THR A 85 0.49 4.00 9.39
CA THR A 85 -0.70 4.02 8.52
C THR A 85 -1.09 2.62 8.09
N PRO A 86 -2.25 2.08 8.51
CA PRO A 86 -2.72 0.78 8.04
C PRO A 86 -3.00 0.81 6.54
N HIS A 87 -2.48 -0.20 5.84
CA HIS A 87 -2.68 -0.33 4.39
C HIS A 87 -2.61 -1.79 3.95
N ALA A 88 -3.12 -2.07 2.77
CA ALA A 88 -3.04 -3.39 2.13
C ALA A 88 -3.10 -3.29 0.61
N TYR A 89 -2.38 -4.16 -0.07
CA TYR A 89 -2.45 -4.34 -1.51
C TYR A 89 -3.59 -5.31 -1.84
N LEU A 90 -4.56 -4.84 -2.63
CA LEU A 90 -5.72 -5.65 -2.96
C LEU A 90 -5.55 -6.40 -4.27
N ARG A 91 -5.00 -5.76 -5.28
CA ARG A 91 -4.75 -6.33 -6.63
C ARG A 91 -3.70 -5.51 -7.39
N GLY A 92 -3.00 -6.16 -8.31
CA GLY A 92 -2.05 -5.53 -9.20
C GLY A 92 -0.61 -5.91 -8.89
N THR A 93 0.30 -5.29 -9.63
CA THR A 93 1.74 -5.40 -9.43
C THR A 93 2.30 -4.03 -9.12
N GLY A 94 3.15 -3.93 -8.12
CA GLY A 94 3.78 -2.68 -7.72
C GLY A 94 5.18 -2.92 -7.18
N VAL A 95 5.96 -1.85 -7.11
CA VAL A 95 7.23 -1.81 -6.41
C VAL A 95 7.01 -1.07 -5.09
N GLU A 96 7.37 -1.69 -4.00
CA GLU A 96 7.36 -1.08 -2.67
C GLU A 96 8.80 -0.82 -2.22
N VAL A 97 9.04 0.40 -1.77
CA VAL A 97 10.30 0.79 -1.14
C VAL A 97 9.99 1.30 0.25
N MET A 98 10.71 0.80 1.24
CA MET A 98 10.53 1.21 2.63
C MET A 98 11.87 1.35 3.33
N ALA A 99 11.91 2.16 4.39
CA ALA A 99 13.07 2.23 5.27
C ALA A 99 13.39 0.86 5.87
N CYS A 100 14.67 0.56 6.06
CA CYS A 100 15.13 -0.71 6.62
C CYS A 100 14.77 -0.80 8.11
N SER A 101 13.51 -1.15 8.38
CA SER A 101 13.03 -1.47 9.72
C SER A 101 12.28 -2.80 9.66
N ASP A 102 12.54 -3.69 10.63
CA ASP A 102 11.84 -4.98 10.72
C ASP A 102 10.63 -4.90 11.66
N ASN A 103 10.01 -3.73 11.75
CA ASN A 103 8.91 -3.45 12.65
C ASN A 103 7.56 -3.40 11.90
N VAL A 104 7.15 -4.53 11.33
CA VAL A 104 5.90 -4.65 10.57
C VAL A 104 4.85 -5.37 11.40
N LEU A 105 3.78 -4.65 11.79
CA LEU A 105 2.61 -5.22 12.44
C LEU A 105 1.57 -5.67 11.41
N ARG A 106 0.84 -6.73 11.74
CA ARG A 106 -0.27 -7.24 10.92
C ARG A 106 -1.61 -6.82 11.52
N ALA A 107 -2.56 -6.47 10.65
CA ALA A 107 -3.89 -6.01 11.07
C ALA A 107 -5.03 -6.99 10.71
N GLY A 108 -4.72 -8.09 10.04
CA GLY A 108 -5.67 -9.09 9.56
C GLY A 108 -5.38 -9.52 8.13
N LEU A 109 -6.29 -10.30 7.54
CA LEU A 109 -6.19 -10.84 6.17
C LEU A 109 -4.91 -11.66 5.96
N THR A 110 -4.52 -12.41 6.96
CA THR A 110 -3.26 -13.17 7.00
C THR A 110 -3.37 -14.36 7.96
N ASP A 111 -2.62 -15.41 7.70
CA ASP A 111 -2.38 -16.55 8.62
C ASP A 111 -1.22 -16.29 9.60
N LYS A 112 -0.52 -15.15 9.46
CA LYS A 112 0.51 -14.76 10.41
C LYS A 112 -0.11 -14.21 11.70
N HIS A 113 0.67 -14.26 12.78
CA HIS A 113 0.24 -13.70 14.06
C HIS A 113 -0.11 -12.21 13.94
N VAL A 114 -1.23 -11.82 14.56
CA VAL A 114 -1.68 -10.43 14.71
C VAL A 114 -1.59 -10.05 16.18
N ASP A 115 -0.64 -9.19 16.53
CA ASP A 115 -0.54 -8.60 17.85
C ASP A 115 -1.47 -7.40 17.96
N LYS A 116 -2.70 -7.66 18.41
CA LYS A 116 -3.74 -6.62 18.49
C LYS A 116 -3.41 -5.50 19.49
N PRO A 117 -2.89 -5.77 20.70
CA PRO A 117 -2.49 -4.73 21.62
C PRO A 117 -1.41 -3.81 21.04
N GLU A 118 -0.35 -4.37 20.46
CA GLU A 118 0.74 -3.58 19.87
C GLU A 118 0.26 -2.81 18.63
N LEU A 119 -0.61 -3.42 17.82
CA LEU A 119 -1.22 -2.74 16.67
C LEU A 119 -2.01 -1.51 17.12
N LEU A 120 -2.88 -1.64 18.12
CA LEU A 120 -3.70 -0.52 18.63
C LEU A 120 -2.84 0.59 19.25
N ALA A 121 -1.75 0.22 19.93
CA ALA A 121 -0.81 1.19 20.51
C ALA A 121 0.00 1.93 19.44
N THR A 122 0.14 1.35 18.25
CA THR A 122 1.02 1.86 17.19
C THR A 122 0.28 2.62 16.10
N VAL A 123 -0.94 2.19 15.73
CA VAL A 123 -1.72 2.82 14.64
C VAL A 123 -2.02 4.29 14.94
N GLU A 124 -1.89 5.12 13.93
CA GLU A 124 -2.34 6.50 14.00
C GLU A 124 -3.79 6.62 13.53
N PHE A 125 -4.67 6.99 14.47
CA PHE A 125 -6.09 7.16 14.20
C PHE A 125 -6.38 8.56 13.67
N ALA A 126 -6.32 8.72 12.37
CA ALA A 126 -6.56 10.00 11.70
C ALA A 126 -7.38 9.81 10.41
N ILE A 127 -8.14 10.83 10.03
CA ILE A 127 -8.72 10.87 8.68
C ILE A 127 -7.61 11.28 7.72
N MET A 128 -7.34 10.41 6.76
CA MET A 128 -6.31 10.64 5.75
C MET A 128 -6.93 10.76 4.36
N TYR A 129 -6.35 11.64 3.56
CA TYR A 129 -6.65 11.80 2.15
C TYR A 129 -5.40 11.46 1.34
N PRO A 130 -5.24 10.19 0.91
CA PRO A 130 -4.04 9.75 0.21
C PRO A 130 -3.80 10.58 -1.06
N GLN A 131 -2.58 11.10 -1.20
CA GLN A 131 -2.16 11.87 -2.37
C GLN A 131 -1.52 10.92 -3.37
N VAL A 132 -2.16 10.73 -4.52
CA VAL A 132 -1.54 10.00 -5.63
C VAL A 132 -0.51 10.90 -6.30
N LEU A 133 0.74 10.47 -6.26
CA LEU A 133 1.87 11.15 -6.90
C LEU A 133 1.93 10.72 -8.36
N ARG A 134 1.85 11.71 -9.25
CA ARG A 134 1.90 11.52 -10.70
C ARG A 134 3.21 12.10 -11.20
N PRO A 135 4.09 11.28 -11.75
CA PRO A 135 5.32 11.81 -12.33
C PRO A 135 5.01 12.64 -13.57
N ASP A 136 5.54 13.84 -13.60
CA ASP A 136 5.59 14.65 -14.81
C ASP A 136 6.73 14.15 -15.70
N TYR A 137 6.49 13.21 -16.58
CA TYR A 137 7.51 12.53 -17.37
C TYR A 137 8.30 13.51 -18.28
N VAL A 138 9.15 14.32 -17.68
CA VAL A 138 10.06 15.23 -18.36
C VAL A 138 11.49 14.69 -18.23
N GLY A 139 12.07 14.25 -19.34
CA GLY A 139 13.42 13.66 -19.36
C GLY A 139 13.44 12.15 -19.09
N ILE A 140 14.65 11.64 -18.92
CA ILE A 140 14.90 10.19 -18.76
C ILE A 140 14.65 9.73 -17.33
N GLU A 141 15.05 10.52 -16.35
CA GLU A 141 14.86 10.25 -14.93
C GLU A 141 13.77 11.12 -14.34
N GLN A 142 12.92 10.51 -13.56
CA GLN A 142 11.86 11.14 -12.83
C GLN A 142 11.92 10.72 -11.37
N GLU A 143 12.35 11.58 -10.51
CA GLU A 143 12.30 11.37 -9.06
C GLU A 143 10.87 11.54 -8.54
N ILE A 144 10.46 10.62 -7.67
CA ILE A 144 9.17 10.68 -6.95
C ILE A 144 9.37 11.58 -5.72
N PRO A 145 8.61 12.67 -5.58
CA PRO A 145 8.75 13.60 -4.45
C PRO A 145 8.20 12.97 -3.17
N ILE A 146 9.06 12.27 -2.42
CA ILE A 146 8.71 11.65 -1.13
C ILE A 146 9.28 12.50 0.02
N PRO A 147 8.53 12.65 1.15
CA PRO A 147 8.92 13.55 2.23
C PRO A 147 9.80 12.87 3.30
N VAL A 148 10.70 11.95 2.89
CA VAL A 148 11.64 11.27 3.80
C VAL A 148 13.04 11.30 3.22
N ALA A 149 14.04 11.21 4.09
CA ALA A 149 15.45 11.21 3.70
C ALA A 149 16.08 9.80 3.66
N ASP A 150 15.34 8.77 4.07
CA ASP A 150 15.84 7.40 4.22
C ASP A 150 16.13 6.74 2.87
N PHE A 151 15.41 7.13 1.82
CA PHE A 151 15.60 6.63 0.46
C PHE A 151 15.07 7.62 -0.58
N ARG A 152 15.48 7.45 -1.80
CA ARG A 152 14.93 8.10 -3.00
C ARG A 152 14.38 7.04 -3.94
N LEU A 153 13.39 7.39 -4.72
CA LEU A 153 12.81 6.53 -5.74
C LEU A 153 12.68 7.32 -7.04
N SER A 154 13.25 6.78 -8.11
CA SER A 154 13.13 7.37 -9.46
C SER A 154 12.62 6.34 -10.46
N PHE A 155 11.85 6.82 -11.43
CA PHE A 155 11.57 6.08 -12.65
C PHE A 155 12.54 6.50 -13.74
N LEU A 156 13.13 5.51 -14.41
CA LEU A 156 14.00 5.72 -15.56
C LEU A 156 13.27 5.29 -16.84
N ARG A 157 13.25 6.17 -17.84
CA ARG A 157 12.71 5.90 -19.18
C ARG A 157 13.73 6.27 -20.25
N PRO A 158 14.75 5.44 -20.44
CA PRO A 158 15.75 5.66 -21.50
C PRO A 158 15.11 5.63 -22.89
N ASP A 159 15.55 6.50 -23.77
CA ASP A 159 15.11 6.55 -25.18
C ASP A 159 15.79 5.48 -26.05
N GLY A 160 16.77 4.77 -25.51
CA GLY A 160 17.55 3.75 -26.20
C GLY A 160 18.57 4.28 -27.22
N GLN A 161 18.71 5.60 -27.34
CA GLN A 161 19.61 6.22 -28.33
C GLN A 161 20.77 6.99 -27.69
N HIS A 162 20.54 7.56 -26.50
CA HIS A 162 21.51 8.40 -25.83
C HIS A 162 21.94 7.81 -24.49
N PRO A 163 23.25 7.79 -24.19
CA PRO A 163 23.71 7.46 -22.86
C PRO A 163 23.24 8.53 -21.86
N PHE A 164 22.93 8.13 -20.64
CA PHE A 164 22.58 9.02 -19.56
C PHE A 164 23.24 8.56 -18.27
N SER A 165 23.35 9.44 -17.31
CA SER A 165 23.90 9.14 -16.00
C SER A 165 22.82 9.24 -14.95
N VAL A 166 22.81 8.29 -14.02
CA VAL A 166 21.98 8.31 -12.82
C VAL A 166 22.87 8.19 -11.60
N GLY A 167 22.36 8.65 -10.48
CA GLY A 167 23.03 8.47 -9.21
C GLY A 167 23.98 9.57 -8.80
N GLY A 168 24.38 9.51 -7.52
CA GLY A 168 25.31 10.41 -6.86
C GLY A 168 26.59 9.71 -6.40
N GLN A 169 27.65 10.46 -6.19
CA GLN A 169 28.89 9.90 -5.67
C GLN A 169 28.71 9.37 -4.24
N GLY A 170 28.99 8.07 -4.06
CA GLY A 170 29.02 7.42 -2.75
C GLY A 170 27.68 6.96 -2.19
N GLU A 171 26.64 6.95 -3.01
CA GLU A 171 25.32 6.40 -2.64
C GLU A 171 25.19 4.94 -3.13
N ILE A 172 24.38 4.16 -2.40
CA ILE A 172 23.99 2.81 -2.82
C ILE A 172 22.75 2.95 -3.70
N GLU A 173 22.82 2.38 -4.90
CA GLU A 173 21.73 2.41 -5.85
C GLU A 173 21.30 0.99 -6.22
N LEU A 174 19.98 0.80 -6.34
CA LEU A 174 19.37 -0.42 -6.81
C LEU A 174 18.62 -0.13 -8.12
N LEU A 175 19.08 -0.70 -9.21
CA LEU A 175 18.38 -0.66 -10.48
C LEU A 175 17.51 -1.89 -10.65
N TYR A 176 16.22 -1.68 -10.88
CA TYR A 176 15.24 -2.76 -11.09
C TYR A 176 14.58 -2.59 -12.46
N GLY A 177 14.76 -3.58 -13.35
CA GLY A 177 14.15 -3.57 -14.68
C GLY A 177 12.67 -3.99 -14.61
N LEU A 178 11.77 -3.09 -14.99
CA LEU A 178 10.34 -3.40 -15.12
C LEU A 178 9.97 -3.89 -16.52
N CYS A 179 10.66 -3.39 -17.54
CA CYS A 179 10.47 -3.79 -18.94
C CYS A 179 11.70 -3.41 -19.77
N GLY A 180 11.90 -4.10 -20.90
CA GLY A 180 13.03 -3.84 -21.77
C GLY A 180 14.37 -4.36 -21.24
N GLN A 181 15.45 -3.81 -21.75
CA GLN A 181 16.82 -4.16 -21.39
C GLN A 181 17.69 -2.91 -21.37
N MET A 182 18.60 -2.82 -20.42
CA MET A 182 19.52 -1.71 -20.24
C MET A 182 20.91 -2.27 -19.91
N THR A 183 21.95 -1.54 -20.28
CA THR A 183 23.34 -1.88 -19.97
C THR A 183 23.95 -0.73 -19.15
N PRO A 184 23.84 -0.75 -17.82
CA PRO A 184 24.54 0.20 -16.97
C PRO A 184 26.04 0.03 -17.04
N THR A 185 26.77 1.14 -16.90
CA THR A 185 28.22 1.18 -16.81
C THR A 185 28.61 1.94 -15.57
N ALA A 186 29.39 1.33 -14.67
CA ALA A 186 29.95 2.02 -13.52
C ALA A 186 31.07 3.00 -13.90
N ALA A 187 31.45 3.84 -12.96
CA ALA A 187 32.51 4.84 -13.15
C ALA A 187 33.89 4.22 -13.44
N ASP A 188 34.12 2.98 -13.03
CA ASP A 188 35.32 2.20 -13.30
C ASP A 188 35.30 1.48 -14.68
N GLY A 189 34.19 1.59 -15.41
CA GLY A 189 33.97 0.99 -16.70
C GLY A 189 33.36 -0.41 -16.67
N GLU A 190 33.05 -0.97 -15.51
CA GLU A 190 32.34 -2.24 -15.43
C GLU A 190 30.90 -2.10 -15.96
N THR A 191 30.44 -3.09 -16.70
CA THR A 191 29.12 -3.08 -17.33
C THR A 191 28.29 -4.28 -16.91
N TRP A 192 26.99 -4.07 -16.73
CA TRP A 192 26.01 -5.13 -16.43
C TRP A 192 24.88 -5.12 -17.45
N SER A 193 24.13 -6.21 -17.50
CA SER A 193 22.84 -6.25 -18.20
C SER A 193 21.72 -6.28 -17.17
N VAL A 194 20.80 -5.34 -17.25
CA VAL A 194 19.60 -5.28 -16.44
C VAL A 194 18.40 -5.44 -17.36
N GLY A 195 17.71 -6.57 -17.23
CA GLY A 195 16.47 -6.85 -17.95
C GLY A 195 15.24 -6.77 -17.05
N ALA A 196 14.06 -6.94 -17.65
CA ALA A 196 12.85 -7.14 -16.87
C ALA A 196 13.01 -8.38 -15.97
N ALA A 197 12.60 -8.26 -14.72
CA ALA A 197 12.51 -9.42 -13.83
C ALA A 197 11.39 -10.36 -14.32
N ASP A 198 11.66 -11.67 -14.32
CA ASP A 198 10.70 -12.72 -14.63
C ASP A 198 9.73 -12.94 -13.47
#